data_a5f40b8cde328343cc77010b76038aed
#
_entry.id   a5f40b8cde328343cc77010b76038aed
#
_cell.length_a   1.000
_cell.length_b   1.000
_cell.length_c   1.000
_cell.angle_alpha   90.00
_cell.angle_beta   90.00
_cell.angle_gamma   90.00
#
_symmetry.space_group_name_H-M   'P 1'
#
loop_
_entity.id
_entity.type
_entity.pdbx_description
1 polymer ?
#
loop_
_entity_poly.entity_id
_entity_poly.type
_entity_poly.pdbx_seq_one_letter_code
_entity_poly.pdbx_strand_id
1 'polypeptide(L)'
;MNKLSIKHVVAGFVAAGVSLGSLAACSSESPDTAGPDTGESSESASAPAEEVTITWWHNATSGPLPAVWEKVAQDFEAANPGVKVEQTGYQNEELQRTLIPNALASGDAPDLFQVWPGGEIRDQVANGYLMALDDAIPDTIASVGATVNPWQVDGKTYGVPFTFGIEGFWYNKDLFEQAGITTPPTTLAELNDAVTKLKAINVTPIAVGAGEKWPAAHWWYQFALHSCSPETLTTGAAEFDFSDPCWVDAGTDLVDFIATEPFQDGFLGTPAQTGAGSSAGMLANGQAAMELMGHWNAGVVGGLTPDEEVPEFLGWFPFPAIEGAAGDANAALGGGDGFGCSADAPPQCADLLAYIMSEEVQKEFAASGSGIPTVPGAQSALEDPNLQMVAEGLSKASFVQLWLDTEYGTTVGNAMNEGIVNLFAGNGTPEDIVKRMQDAAATL
;
A
#
# COMPACT_ATOMS: atom_id res chain seq x y z
N MET A 1 -39.04 -8.23 -32.71
CA MET A 1 -38.80 -7.98 -34.14
C MET A 1 -38.26 -6.58 -34.25
N ASN A 2 -36.98 -6.42 -34.43
CA ASN A 2 -36.32 -5.39 -35.24
C ASN A 2 -34.81 -5.63 -35.17
N LYS A 3 -34.28 -6.13 -36.27
CA LYS A 3 -32.85 -6.28 -36.55
C LYS A 3 -32.33 -4.93 -36.99
N LEU A 4 -31.21 -4.45 -36.42
CA LEU A 4 -30.39 -3.42 -37.03
C LEU A 4 -29.01 -3.98 -37.35
N SER A 5 -28.63 -3.74 -38.58
CA SER A 5 -27.55 -4.28 -39.39
C SER A 5 -26.23 -3.58 -39.08
N ILE A 6 -25.18 -4.36 -38.99
CA ILE A 6 -23.76 -3.94 -38.95
C ILE A 6 -23.34 -3.57 -40.36
N LYS A 7 -22.81 -2.39 -40.60
CA LYS A 7 -22.09 -2.01 -41.84
C LYS A 7 -20.59 -1.98 -41.55
N HIS A 8 -19.90 -2.88 -42.23
CA HIS A 8 -18.45 -2.88 -42.40
C HIS A 8 -18.05 -1.74 -43.35
N VAL A 9 -16.98 -1.03 -43.00
CA VAL A 9 -16.26 -0.17 -43.93
C VAL A 9 -14.83 -0.68 -44.00
N VAL A 10 -14.48 -1.20 -45.15
CA VAL A 10 -13.13 -1.56 -45.64
C VAL A 10 -12.68 -0.45 -46.57
N ALA A 11 -11.49 0.09 -46.34
CA ALA A 11 -10.66 0.77 -47.36
C ALA A 11 -9.32 1.08 -46.67
N GLY A 12 -8.16 0.88 -47.24
CA GLY A 12 -7.69 0.61 -48.54
C GLY A 12 -6.20 1.00 -48.52
N PHE A 13 -5.35 0.05 -48.89
CA PHE A 13 -3.89 0.24 -49.01
C PHE A 13 -3.57 1.20 -50.15
N VAL A 14 -2.59 2.10 -49.97
CA VAL A 14 -1.79 2.67 -51.06
C VAL A 14 -0.32 2.59 -50.70
N ALA A 15 0.40 1.79 -51.47
CA ALA A 15 1.86 1.69 -51.54
C ALA A 15 2.37 2.48 -52.75
N ALA A 16 3.43 3.24 -52.57
CA ALA A 16 4.40 3.65 -53.62
C ALA A 16 5.44 4.54 -52.91
N GLY A 17 6.71 4.48 -53.13
CA GLY A 17 7.56 3.87 -54.12
C GLY A 17 8.99 4.31 -53.85
N VAL A 18 9.89 3.42 -54.14
CA VAL A 18 11.36 3.47 -54.03
C VAL A 18 11.94 4.55 -54.95
N SER A 19 13.02 5.23 -54.50
CA SER A 19 14.07 5.71 -55.44
C SER A 19 15.45 5.65 -54.79
N LEU A 20 16.24 4.73 -55.30
CA LEU A 20 17.70 4.66 -55.15
C LEU A 20 18.36 5.81 -55.95
N GLY A 21 19.44 6.34 -55.40
CA GLY A 21 20.37 7.20 -56.14
C GLY A 21 21.78 6.97 -55.63
N SER A 22 22.55 6.22 -56.39
CA SER A 22 23.94 5.87 -56.12
C SER A 22 24.93 6.79 -56.86
N LEU A 23 26.21 6.72 -56.39
CA LEU A 23 27.45 6.99 -57.13
C LEU A 23 27.93 8.47 -57.14
N ALA A 24 29.20 8.78 -57.03
CA ALA A 24 30.44 8.03 -57.16
C ALA A 24 31.64 8.84 -56.63
N ALA A 25 32.70 8.15 -56.39
CA ALA A 25 34.04 8.58 -56.01
C ALA A 25 34.77 9.41 -57.10
N CYS A 26 35.80 10.16 -56.71
CA CYS A 26 37.20 10.06 -57.25
C CYS A 26 38.03 11.22 -56.68
N SER A 27 39.01 10.90 -55.94
CA SER A 27 40.46 11.13 -55.91
C SER A 27 41.04 12.25 -56.77
N SER A 28 41.95 13.06 -56.15
CA SER A 28 43.34 13.23 -56.53
C SER A 28 44.06 14.29 -55.66
N GLU A 29 45.17 13.85 -55.07
CA GLU A 29 46.52 14.46 -54.96
C GLU A 29 46.70 15.89 -54.46
N SER A 30 47.56 15.93 -53.43
CA SER A 30 48.27 17.06 -52.84
C SER A 30 49.24 17.73 -53.79
N PRO A 31 49.91 18.92 -53.52
CA PRO A 31 50.84 19.02 -52.35
C PRO A 31 50.91 20.36 -51.61
N ASP A 32 51.46 20.24 -50.39
CA ASP A 32 52.24 21.15 -49.56
C ASP A 32 52.14 22.68 -49.73
N THR A 33 51.77 23.34 -48.61
CA THR A 33 52.59 24.48 -48.05
C THR A 33 52.27 24.68 -46.57
N ALA A 34 53.33 24.79 -45.78
CA ALA A 34 53.33 25.04 -44.35
C ALA A 34 52.92 26.48 -44.00
N GLY A 35 52.16 26.66 -42.92
CA GLY A 35 51.87 27.90 -42.24
C GLY A 35 51.26 27.67 -40.88
N PRO A 36 51.41 28.54 -39.85
CA PRO A 36 51.67 28.12 -38.48
C PRO A 36 50.45 27.87 -37.65
N ASP A 37 50.66 26.96 -36.73
CA ASP A 37 49.96 26.53 -35.54
C ASP A 37 49.19 27.69 -34.81
N THR A 38 47.87 27.62 -34.83
CA THR A 38 47.01 28.25 -33.85
C THR A 38 46.12 27.14 -33.26
N GLY A 39 46.51 26.68 -32.05
CA GLY A 39 45.76 25.72 -31.27
C GLY A 39 44.33 26.20 -31.01
N GLU A 40 43.37 25.68 -31.80
CA GLU A 40 41.96 25.63 -31.41
C GLU A 40 41.75 24.37 -30.60
N SER A 41 41.57 24.57 -29.31
CA SER A 41 41.03 23.57 -28.41
C SER A 41 39.67 23.16 -28.96
N SER A 42 39.60 22.00 -29.58
CA SER A 42 38.30 21.31 -29.79
C SER A 42 37.75 21.00 -28.42
N GLU A 43 36.86 21.84 -27.92
CA GLU A 43 35.89 21.41 -26.93
C GLU A 43 35.11 20.29 -27.58
N SER A 44 35.41 19.08 -27.10
CA SER A 44 34.59 17.89 -27.40
C SER A 44 33.22 18.17 -26.77
N ALA A 45 32.27 18.63 -27.55
CA ALA A 45 30.88 18.69 -27.14
C ALA A 45 30.50 17.22 -26.81
N SER A 46 30.38 16.91 -25.52
CA SER A 46 29.76 15.70 -25.06
C SER A 46 28.41 15.57 -25.77
N ALA A 47 28.14 14.43 -26.39
CA ALA A 47 26.80 14.10 -26.83
C ALA A 47 25.83 14.32 -25.68
N PRO A 48 24.62 14.85 -25.93
CA PRO A 48 23.60 14.93 -24.88
C PRO A 48 23.49 13.55 -24.23
N ALA A 49 23.59 13.49 -22.90
CA ALA A 49 23.28 12.26 -22.18
C ALA A 49 21.87 11.83 -22.59
N GLU A 50 21.68 10.54 -22.91
CA GLU A 50 20.34 10.02 -23.18
C GLU A 50 19.47 10.31 -21.98
N GLU A 51 18.30 10.88 -22.22
CA GLU A 51 17.31 11.16 -21.18
C GLU A 51 16.75 9.82 -20.68
N VAL A 52 16.81 9.59 -19.36
CA VAL A 52 16.27 8.39 -18.70
C VAL A 52 14.93 8.75 -18.10
N THR A 53 13.89 8.01 -18.47
CA THR A 53 12.58 8.13 -17.83
C THR A 53 12.40 7.00 -16.83
N ILE A 54 11.99 7.32 -15.61
CA ILE A 54 11.59 6.38 -14.55
C ILE A 54 10.07 6.44 -14.43
N THR A 55 9.40 5.35 -14.70
CA THR A 55 7.98 5.20 -14.42
C THR A 55 7.77 4.75 -12.98
N TRP A 56 6.86 5.42 -12.24
CA TRP A 56 6.64 5.15 -10.82
C TRP A 56 5.15 4.99 -10.51
N TRP A 57 4.75 3.79 -10.02
CA TRP A 57 3.39 3.48 -9.60
C TRP A 57 3.27 3.36 -8.08
N HIS A 58 2.25 4.03 -7.50
CA HIS A 58 1.99 4.04 -6.07
C HIS A 58 0.50 4.14 -5.75
N ASN A 59 0.12 3.91 -4.47
CA ASN A 59 -1.27 3.95 -4.03
C ASN A 59 -1.71 5.31 -3.45
N ALA A 60 -0.89 6.35 -3.53
CA ALA A 60 -1.22 7.67 -3.03
C ALA A 60 -2.28 8.33 -3.92
N THR A 61 -3.56 8.28 -3.51
CA THR A 61 -4.71 8.83 -4.23
C THR A 61 -5.57 9.75 -3.37
N SER A 62 -5.28 9.86 -2.08
CA SER A 62 -6.04 10.65 -1.11
C SER A 62 -5.13 11.25 -0.05
N GLY A 63 -5.65 12.23 0.69
CA GLY A 63 -4.89 12.95 1.71
C GLY A 63 -3.71 13.74 1.14
N PRO A 64 -2.70 14.06 1.96
CA PRO A 64 -1.56 14.88 1.53
C PRO A 64 -0.51 14.13 0.72
N LEU A 65 -0.49 12.80 0.73
CA LEU A 65 0.56 11.97 0.14
C LEU A 65 0.77 12.15 -1.37
N PRO A 66 -0.28 12.36 -2.22
CA PRO A 66 -0.09 12.65 -3.63
C PRO A 66 0.81 13.87 -3.88
N ALA A 67 0.62 14.95 -3.11
CA ALA A 67 1.43 16.17 -3.24
C ALA A 67 2.87 15.96 -2.76
N VAL A 68 3.08 15.12 -1.73
CA VAL A 68 4.43 14.74 -1.27
C VAL A 68 5.17 14.01 -2.40
N TRP A 69 4.56 13.02 -3.05
CA TRP A 69 5.21 12.27 -4.13
C TRP A 69 5.42 13.11 -5.39
N GLU A 70 4.51 14.04 -5.71
CA GLU A 70 4.71 14.97 -6.80
C GLU A 70 5.93 15.86 -6.57
N LYS A 71 6.07 16.40 -5.35
CA LYS A 71 7.24 17.21 -4.96
C LYS A 71 8.52 16.37 -5.03
N VAL A 72 8.52 15.15 -4.52
CA VAL A 72 9.67 14.24 -4.56
C VAL A 72 10.13 14.01 -6.00
N ALA A 73 9.21 13.74 -6.93
CA ALA A 73 9.55 13.57 -8.34
C ALA A 73 10.19 14.82 -8.93
N GLN A 74 9.61 16.00 -8.67
CA GLN A 74 10.12 17.29 -9.18
C GLN A 74 11.50 17.62 -8.62
N ASP A 75 11.72 17.43 -7.32
CA ASP A 75 12.98 17.71 -6.65
C ASP A 75 14.08 16.74 -7.12
N PHE A 76 13.74 15.47 -7.31
CA PHE A 76 14.67 14.48 -7.84
C PHE A 76 15.09 14.81 -9.28
N GLU A 77 14.15 15.17 -10.16
CA GLU A 77 14.45 15.63 -11.53
C GLU A 77 15.36 16.87 -11.54
N ALA A 78 15.08 17.83 -10.66
CA ALA A 78 15.89 19.05 -10.56
C ALA A 78 17.33 18.76 -10.10
N ALA A 79 17.52 17.78 -9.22
CA ALA A 79 18.84 17.35 -8.75
C ALA A 79 19.59 16.44 -9.73
N ASN A 80 18.89 15.79 -10.67
CA ASN A 80 19.43 14.81 -11.60
C ASN A 80 19.13 15.18 -13.08
N PRO A 81 19.85 16.17 -13.67
CA PRO A 81 19.63 16.58 -15.04
C PRO A 81 19.75 15.42 -16.02
N GLY A 82 18.73 15.20 -16.85
CA GLY A 82 18.63 14.08 -17.79
C GLY A 82 17.83 12.90 -17.26
N VAL A 83 17.27 12.98 -16.03
CA VAL A 83 16.30 12.02 -15.51
C VAL A 83 14.91 12.65 -15.50
N LYS A 84 13.90 11.88 -15.92
CA LYS A 84 12.48 12.19 -15.80
C LYS A 84 11.79 11.17 -14.90
N VAL A 85 10.78 11.60 -14.13
CA VAL A 85 9.97 10.74 -13.27
C VAL A 85 8.51 10.88 -13.66
N GLU A 86 7.94 9.84 -14.23
CA GLU A 86 6.53 9.75 -14.58
C GLU A 86 5.79 8.94 -13.51
N GLN A 87 5.29 9.65 -12.50
CA GLN A 87 4.58 9.00 -11.40
C GLN A 87 3.07 8.93 -11.66
N THR A 88 2.43 7.86 -11.21
CA THR A 88 0.98 7.67 -11.29
C THR A 88 0.46 7.00 -10.02
N GLY A 89 -0.53 7.65 -9.37
CA GLY A 89 -1.26 7.10 -8.25
C GLY A 89 -2.48 6.30 -8.71
N TYR A 90 -2.67 5.12 -8.12
CA TYR A 90 -3.81 4.24 -8.37
C TYR A 90 -4.48 3.86 -7.06
N GLN A 91 -5.77 3.55 -7.10
CA GLN A 91 -6.49 3.02 -5.95
C GLN A 91 -5.85 1.70 -5.49
N ASN A 92 -5.74 1.51 -4.15
CA ASN A 92 -4.93 0.43 -3.56
C ASN A 92 -5.29 -0.97 -4.06
N GLU A 93 -6.58 -1.35 -4.01
CA GLU A 93 -7.04 -2.69 -4.47
C GLU A 93 -6.77 -2.89 -5.97
N GLU A 94 -6.97 -1.86 -6.79
CA GLU A 94 -6.69 -1.91 -8.22
C GLU A 94 -5.20 -2.07 -8.50
N LEU A 95 -4.36 -1.27 -7.82
CA LEU A 95 -2.91 -1.32 -7.97
C LEU A 95 -2.35 -2.68 -7.58
N GLN A 96 -2.66 -3.13 -6.37
CA GLN A 96 -2.09 -4.32 -5.75
C GLN A 96 -2.59 -5.62 -6.40
N ARG A 97 -3.90 -5.70 -6.70
CA ARG A 97 -4.53 -6.96 -7.13
C ARG A 97 -4.69 -7.09 -8.64
N THR A 98 -4.53 -6.01 -9.38
CA THR A 98 -4.80 -6.03 -10.82
C THR A 98 -3.64 -5.46 -11.64
N LEU A 99 -3.25 -4.20 -11.39
CA LEU A 99 -2.32 -3.51 -12.28
C LEU A 99 -0.91 -4.05 -12.19
N ILE A 100 -0.32 -4.12 -10.98
CA ILE A 100 1.04 -4.63 -10.79
C ILE A 100 1.15 -6.09 -11.25
N PRO A 101 0.29 -7.05 -10.82
CA PRO A 101 0.39 -8.43 -11.28
C PRO A 101 0.31 -8.58 -12.81
N ASN A 102 -0.59 -7.84 -13.47
CA ASN A 102 -0.71 -7.89 -14.92
C ASN A 102 0.50 -7.28 -15.64
N ALA A 103 1.01 -6.15 -15.17
CA ALA A 103 2.18 -5.49 -15.74
C ALA A 103 3.45 -6.35 -15.59
N LEU A 104 3.66 -6.96 -14.42
CA LEU A 104 4.75 -7.90 -14.19
C LEU A 104 4.66 -9.13 -15.10
N ALA A 105 3.46 -9.72 -15.24
CA ALA A 105 3.24 -10.89 -16.08
C ALA A 105 3.39 -10.60 -17.57
N SER A 106 3.10 -9.37 -18.04
CA SER A 106 3.25 -8.96 -19.43
C SER A 106 4.66 -8.47 -19.80
N GLY A 107 5.49 -8.17 -18.79
CA GLY A 107 6.80 -7.56 -18.99
C GLY A 107 6.76 -6.05 -19.26
N ASP A 108 5.64 -5.40 -18.91
CA ASP A 108 5.43 -3.95 -19.05
C ASP A 108 5.35 -3.28 -17.66
N ALA A 109 6.09 -3.82 -16.67
CA ALA A 109 6.10 -3.28 -15.33
C ALA A 109 6.70 -1.86 -15.27
N PRO A 110 6.20 -0.99 -14.36
CA PRO A 110 6.89 0.27 -14.09
C PRO A 110 8.28 0.03 -13.48
N ASP A 111 9.16 1.01 -13.60
CA ASP A 111 10.52 0.91 -13.07
C ASP A 111 10.53 0.88 -11.55
N LEU A 112 9.82 1.80 -10.91
CA LEU A 112 9.60 1.87 -9.47
C LEU A 112 8.12 1.61 -9.16
N PHE A 113 7.83 0.71 -8.24
CA PHE A 113 6.45 0.45 -7.85
C PHE A 113 6.31 0.04 -6.41
N GLN A 114 5.10 0.19 -5.90
CA GLN A 114 4.78 -0.19 -4.55
C GLN A 114 4.84 -1.70 -4.37
N VAL A 115 5.55 -2.14 -3.33
CA VAL A 115 5.71 -3.55 -2.97
C VAL A 115 5.28 -3.77 -1.53
N TRP A 116 4.43 -4.76 -1.32
CA TRP A 116 3.99 -5.17 0.01
C TRP A 116 4.85 -6.33 0.53
N PRO A 117 5.06 -6.39 1.84
CA PRO A 117 5.93 -7.40 2.45
C PRO A 117 5.30 -8.81 2.44
N GLY A 118 6.05 -9.79 2.92
CA GLY A 118 5.53 -11.14 3.16
C GLY A 118 5.49 -12.02 1.92
N GLY A 119 4.40 -12.78 1.73
CA GLY A 119 4.23 -13.70 0.61
C GLY A 119 4.21 -13.03 -0.74
N GLU A 120 3.64 -11.83 -0.80
CA GLU A 120 3.51 -11.10 -2.06
C GLU A 120 4.86 -10.74 -2.68
N ILE A 121 5.80 -10.19 -1.89
CA ILE A 121 7.15 -9.92 -2.39
C ILE A 121 7.94 -11.21 -2.66
N ARG A 122 7.72 -12.29 -1.87
CA ARG A 122 8.32 -13.60 -2.14
C ARG A 122 7.90 -14.14 -3.51
N ASP A 123 6.61 -14.02 -3.86
CA ASP A 123 6.09 -14.42 -5.17
C ASP A 123 6.73 -13.61 -6.31
N GLN A 124 6.86 -12.29 -6.14
CA GLN A 124 7.49 -11.42 -7.13
C GLN A 124 8.98 -11.75 -7.34
N VAL A 125 9.70 -12.02 -6.25
CA VAL A 125 11.13 -12.42 -6.30
C VAL A 125 11.30 -13.80 -6.93
N ALA A 126 10.45 -14.77 -6.59
CA ALA A 126 10.50 -16.11 -7.18
C ALA A 126 10.31 -16.11 -8.69
N ASN A 127 9.53 -15.16 -9.21
CA ASN A 127 9.32 -14.95 -10.64
C ASN A 127 10.38 -14.05 -11.31
N GLY A 128 11.35 -13.53 -10.55
CA GLY A 128 12.43 -12.70 -11.08
C GLY A 128 12.02 -11.29 -11.48
N TYR A 129 10.95 -10.75 -10.90
CA TYR A 129 10.39 -9.44 -11.25
C TYR A 129 11.08 -8.26 -10.58
N LEU A 130 11.82 -8.49 -9.49
CA LEU A 130 12.41 -7.44 -8.68
C LEU A 130 13.94 -7.42 -8.73
N MET A 131 14.51 -6.23 -8.68
CA MET A 131 15.93 -5.97 -8.53
C MET A 131 16.35 -6.17 -7.06
N ALA A 132 17.46 -6.88 -6.82
CA ALA A 132 18.10 -6.89 -5.50
C ALA A 132 18.81 -5.55 -5.26
N LEU A 133 18.54 -4.93 -4.12
CA LEU A 133 18.93 -3.55 -3.81
C LEU A 133 20.22 -3.44 -2.98
N ASP A 134 20.73 -4.56 -2.43
CA ASP A 134 21.82 -4.56 -1.45
C ASP A 134 23.10 -3.91 -1.95
N ASP A 135 23.45 -4.09 -3.22
CA ASP A 135 24.66 -3.48 -3.82
C ASP A 135 24.41 -2.03 -4.28
N ALA A 136 23.16 -1.67 -4.60
CA ALA A 136 22.82 -0.37 -5.15
C ALA A 136 22.64 0.71 -4.06
N ILE A 137 21.94 0.37 -2.96
CA ILE A 137 21.58 1.34 -1.90
C ILE A 137 21.83 0.78 -0.47
N PRO A 138 23.03 0.26 -0.16
CA PRO A 138 23.30 -0.39 1.13
C PRO A 138 23.09 0.56 2.34
N ASP A 139 23.46 1.83 2.21
CA ASP A 139 23.31 2.82 3.28
C ASP A 139 21.84 3.12 3.57
N THR A 140 21.01 3.16 2.54
CA THR A 140 19.56 3.34 2.65
C THR A 140 18.92 2.16 3.38
N ILE A 141 19.26 0.94 3.01
CA ILE A 141 18.79 -0.29 3.66
C ILE A 141 19.22 -0.29 5.14
N ALA A 142 20.46 0.06 5.43
CA ALA A 142 20.95 0.15 6.80
C ALA A 142 20.23 1.21 7.63
N SER A 143 19.79 2.31 7.03
CA SER A 143 19.12 3.42 7.73
C SER A 143 17.76 3.03 8.32
N VAL A 144 17.01 2.13 7.69
CA VAL A 144 15.70 1.66 8.16
C VAL A 144 15.80 0.48 9.15
N GLY A 145 17.00 -0.09 9.31
CA GLY A 145 17.28 -1.16 10.28
C GLY A 145 16.39 -2.40 10.09
N ALA A 146 15.92 -2.98 11.20
CA ALA A 146 15.13 -4.21 11.17
C ALA A 146 13.76 -4.08 10.48
N THR A 147 13.26 -2.87 10.26
CA THR A 147 11.98 -2.64 9.58
C THR A 147 11.99 -3.12 8.14
N VAL A 148 13.17 -3.27 7.53
CA VAL A 148 13.32 -3.82 6.16
C VAL A 148 13.13 -5.34 6.08
N ASN A 149 13.24 -6.06 7.20
CA ASN A 149 13.24 -7.53 7.19
C ASN A 149 12.07 -8.17 6.43
N PRO A 150 10.81 -7.66 6.52
CA PRO A 150 9.70 -8.22 5.76
C PRO A 150 9.80 -8.08 4.23
N TRP A 151 10.71 -7.23 3.74
CA TRP A 151 11.01 -7.03 2.31
C TRP A 151 12.26 -7.78 1.87
N GLN A 152 12.78 -8.67 2.72
CA GLN A 152 13.94 -9.52 2.39
C GLN A 152 13.49 -10.94 2.01
N VAL A 153 14.11 -11.46 0.97
CA VAL A 153 13.92 -12.85 0.51
C VAL A 153 15.31 -13.47 0.35
N ASP A 154 15.55 -14.63 0.95
CA ASP A 154 16.82 -15.34 0.91
C ASP A 154 18.04 -14.48 1.29
N GLY A 155 17.85 -13.57 2.24
CA GLY A 155 18.89 -12.68 2.76
C GLY A 155 19.27 -11.52 1.85
N LYS A 156 18.46 -11.22 0.82
CA LYS A 156 18.59 -10.06 -0.05
C LYS A 156 17.37 -9.15 0.07
N THR A 157 17.58 -7.87 -0.09
CA THR A 157 16.56 -6.83 0.00
C THR A 157 16.00 -6.50 -1.39
N TYR A 158 14.67 -6.55 -1.54
CA TYR A 158 13.98 -6.29 -2.82
C TYR A 158 12.99 -5.13 -2.74
N GLY A 159 12.75 -4.60 -1.55
CA GLY A 159 11.95 -3.40 -1.32
C GLY A 159 12.43 -2.68 -0.08
N VAL A 160 12.16 -1.37 0.00
CA VAL A 160 12.46 -0.56 1.18
C VAL A 160 11.18 0.11 1.65
N PRO A 161 10.76 -0.14 2.90
CA PRO A 161 9.55 0.47 3.44
C PRO A 161 9.76 1.96 3.71
N PHE A 162 8.87 2.81 3.22
CA PHE A 162 8.85 4.23 3.57
C PHE A 162 7.98 4.53 4.79
N THR A 163 7.05 3.63 5.11
CA THR A 163 6.19 3.72 6.30
C THR A 163 5.98 2.34 6.92
N PHE A 164 5.81 2.29 8.23
CA PHE A 164 5.47 1.08 8.97
C PHE A 164 4.71 1.44 10.25
N GLY A 165 3.59 0.78 10.49
CA GLY A 165 2.76 1.05 11.66
C GLY A 165 1.76 -0.07 11.94
N ILE A 166 0.87 0.19 12.88
CA ILE A 166 -0.16 -0.76 13.31
C ILE A 166 -1.56 -0.22 13.04
N GLU A 167 -2.50 -1.13 13.00
CA GLU A 167 -3.91 -0.85 12.85
C GLU A 167 -4.57 -0.66 14.21
N GLY A 168 -5.66 0.12 14.20
CA GLY A 168 -6.52 0.33 15.35
C GLY A 168 -7.76 1.12 14.96
N PHE A 169 -8.51 1.53 15.97
CA PHE A 169 -9.71 2.32 15.75
C PHE A 169 -9.39 3.81 15.71
N TRP A 170 -9.72 4.42 14.59
CA TRP A 170 -9.84 5.87 14.47
C TRP A 170 -11.26 6.26 14.87
N TYR A 171 -11.43 7.26 15.75
CA TYR A 171 -12.73 7.59 16.31
C TYR A 171 -12.96 9.08 16.49
N ASN A 172 -14.23 9.44 16.49
CA ASN A 172 -14.69 10.79 16.76
C ASN A 172 -14.97 10.97 18.26
N LYS A 173 -14.08 11.73 18.94
CA LYS A 173 -14.16 12.03 20.39
C LYS A 173 -15.47 12.72 20.77
N ASP A 174 -15.98 13.62 19.91
CA ASP A 174 -17.20 14.37 20.19
C ASP A 174 -18.44 13.47 20.15
N LEU A 175 -18.49 12.51 19.21
CA LEU A 175 -19.58 11.53 19.14
C LEU A 175 -19.52 10.54 20.31
N PHE A 176 -18.32 10.17 20.77
CA PHE A 176 -18.15 9.38 21.97
C PHE A 176 -18.66 10.11 23.21
N GLU A 177 -18.29 11.39 23.40
CA GLU A 177 -18.79 12.20 24.50
C GLU A 177 -20.33 12.33 24.47
N GLN A 178 -20.92 12.60 23.28
CA GLN A 178 -22.38 12.66 23.11
C GLN A 178 -23.07 11.34 23.46
N ALA A 179 -22.43 10.19 23.20
CA ALA A 179 -22.94 8.87 23.56
C ALA A 179 -22.66 8.49 25.03
N GLY A 180 -21.97 9.36 25.79
CA GLY A 180 -21.58 9.07 27.17
C GLY A 180 -20.47 8.03 27.30
N ILE A 181 -19.62 7.89 26.25
CA ILE A 181 -18.44 7.04 26.25
C ILE A 181 -17.26 7.92 26.68
N THR A 182 -16.79 7.72 27.89
CA THR A 182 -15.76 8.59 28.52
C THR A 182 -14.33 8.12 28.29
N THR A 183 -14.16 6.86 27.90
CA THR A 183 -12.87 6.23 27.59
C THR A 183 -13.00 5.31 26.40
N PRO A 184 -11.99 5.23 25.52
CA PRO A 184 -11.98 4.25 24.45
C PRO A 184 -12.10 2.81 24.97
N PRO A 185 -12.79 1.91 24.24
CA PRO A 185 -12.89 0.50 24.59
C PRO A 185 -11.52 -0.18 24.67
N THR A 186 -11.31 -1.00 25.67
CA THR A 186 -10.10 -1.82 25.86
C THR A 186 -10.38 -3.33 25.73
N THR A 187 -11.66 -3.71 25.76
CA THR A 187 -12.13 -5.07 25.54
C THR A 187 -13.22 -5.11 24.48
N LEU A 188 -13.42 -6.29 23.85
CA LEU A 188 -14.50 -6.47 22.86
C LEU A 188 -15.89 -6.24 23.48
N ALA A 189 -16.06 -6.58 24.76
CA ALA A 189 -17.29 -6.30 25.50
C ALA A 189 -17.56 -4.78 25.63
N GLU A 190 -16.54 -3.99 25.90
CA GLU A 190 -16.64 -2.52 25.95
C GLU A 190 -16.89 -1.91 24.55
N LEU A 191 -16.32 -2.51 23.49
CA LEU A 191 -16.62 -2.10 22.11
C LEU A 191 -18.10 -2.35 21.77
N ASN A 192 -18.65 -3.51 22.14
CA ASN A 192 -20.08 -3.81 21.97
C ASN A 192 -20.99 -2.85 22.76
N ASP A 193 -20.59 -2.44 23.98
CA ASP A 193 -21.29 -1.41 24.75
C ASP A 193 -21.23 -0.05 24.04
N ALA A 194 -20.07 0.33 23.49
CA ALA A 194 -19.91 1.55 22.71
C ALA A 194 -20.81 1.55 21.47
N VAL A 195 -20.85 0.44 20.71
CA VAL A 195 -21.78 0.25 19.57
C VAL A 195 -23.23 0.48 20.02
N THR A 196 -23.64 -0.11 21.13
CA THR A 196 -25.00 0.03 21.68
C THR A 196 -25.32 1.48 22.04
N LYS A 197 -24.41 2.19 22.70
CA LYS A 197 -24.56 3.58 23.09
C LYS A 197 -24.65 4.53 21.90
N LEU A 198 -23.83 4.32 20.88
CA LEU A 198 -23.84 5.13 19.65
C LEU A 198 -25.15 4.92 18.86
N LYS A 199 -25.62 3.67 18.74
CA LYS A 199 -26.94 3.37 18.13
C LYS A 199 -28.07 4.05 18.89
N ALA A 200 -28.02 4.15 20.21
CA ALA A 200 -29.05 4.77 21.03
C ALA A 200 -29.22 6.28 20.78
N ILE A 201 -28.19 6.94 20.27
CA ILE A 201 -28.23 8.36 19.84
C ILE A 201 -28.38 8.54 18.33
N ASN A 202 -28.68 7.45 17.59
CA ASN A 202 -28.81 7.40 16.14
C ASN A 202 -27.53 7.80 15.38
N VAL A 203 -26.37 7.46 15.89
CA VAL A 203 -25.07 7.59 15.23
C VAL A 203 -24.67 6.22 14.70
N THR A 204 -24.17 6.15 13.46
CA THR A 204 -23.53 4.95 12.91
C THR A 204 -22.30 4.62 13.75
N PRO A 205 -22.23 3.44 14.39
CA PRO A 205 -21.10 3.16 15.26
C PRO A 205 -19.77 3.06 14.52
N ILE A 206 -19.74 2.30 13.43
CA ILE A 206 -18.50 1.99 12.70
C ILE A 206 -18.77 2.10 11.20
N ALA A 207 -17.88 2.78 10.48
CA ALA A 207 -17.83 2.74 9.02
C ALA A 207 -16.84 1.65 8.56
N VAL A 208 -17.20 0.93 7.49
CA VAL A 208 -16.31 -0.04 6.83
C VAL A 208 -16.45 0.05 5.32
N GLY A 209 -15.30 0.14 4.63
CA GLY A 209 -15.20 0.23 3.18
C GLY A 209 -15.09 -1.14 2.50
N ALA A 210 -16.11 -2.01 2.67
CA ALA A 210 -16.05 -3.39 2.20
C ALA A 210 -16.10 -3.54 0.67
N GLY A 211 -16.38 -2.46 -0.07
CA GLY A 211 -16.30 -2.45 -1.54
C GLY A 211 -14.91 -2.75 -2.09
N GLU A 212 -13.87 -2.45 -1.30
CA GLU A 212 -12.47 -2.74 -1.61
C GLU A 212 -11.95 -4.03 -0.96
N LYS A 213 -12.81 -4.84 -0.36
CA LYS A 213 -12.58 -6.12 0.32
C LYS A 213 -11.65 -6.04 1.54
N TRP A 214 -10.41 -5.56 1.37
CA TRP A 214 -9.38 -5.55 2.42
C TRP A 214 -9.82 -4.86 3.73
N PRO A 215 -10.59 -3.74 3.75
CA PRO A 215 -11.01 -3.15 5.02
C PRO A 215 -11.98 -4.03 5.81
N ALA A 216 -12.81 -4.82 5.11
CA ALA A 216 -13.64 -5.83 5.77
C ALA A 216 -12.81 -7.03 6.23
N ALA A 217 -11.79 -7.41 5.45
CA ALA A 217 -10.93 -8.52 5.77
C ALA A 217 -10.07 -8.26 7.02
N HIS A 218 -9.63 -7.04 7.25
CA HIS A 218 -8.90 -6.63 8.45
C HIS A 218 -9.62 -6.99 9.75
N TRP A 219 -10.95 -6.97 9.76
CA TRP A 219 -11.74 -7.42 10.90
C TRP A 219 -11.45 -8.89 11.25
N TRP A 220 -11.51 -9.76 10.26
CA TRP A 220 -11.20 -11.17 10.49
C TRP A 220 -9.72 -11.38 10.86
N TYR A 221 -8.78 -10.59 10.30
CA TYR A 221 -7.37 -10.65 10.68
C TYR A 221 -7.16 -10.30 12.16
N GLN A 222 -7.85 -9.27 12.65
CA GLN A 222 -7.82 -8.91 14.08
C GLN A 222 -8.37 -10.03 14.95
N PHE A 223 -9.51 -10.62 14.57
CA PHE A 223 -10.04 -11.77 15.31
C PHE A 223 -9.08 -12.96 15.24
N ALA A 224 -8.48 -13.27 14.10
CA ALA A 224 -7.51 -14.35 13.96
C ALA A 224 -6.25 -14.10 14.79
N LEU A 225 -5.73 -12.87 14.81
CA LEU A 225 -4.59 -12.49 15.64
C LEU A 225 -4.82 -12.75 17.13
N HIS A 226 -6.05 -12.53 17.61
CA HIS A 226 -6.40 -12.72 19.01
C HIS A 226 -6.83 -14.16 19.32
N SER A 227 -7.37 -14.90 18.36
CA SER A 227 -7.83 -16.28 18.55
C SER A 227 -6.72 -17.31 18.38
N CYS A 228 -5.80 -17.08 17.43
CA CYS A 228 -4.71 -18.00 17.11
C CYS A 228 -3.46 -17.70 17.93
N SER A 229 -2.69 -18.75 18.27
CA SER A 229 -1.39 -18.57 18.88
C SER A 229 -0.37 -17.96 17.90
N PRO A 230 0.68 -17.28 18.37
CA PRO A 230 1.76 -16.79 17.48
C PRO A 230 2.41 -17.90 16.65
N GLU A 231 2.49 -19.12 17.20
CA GLU A 231 3.02 -20.29 16.50
C GLU A 231 2.09 -20.69 15.34
N THR A 232 0.76 -20.71 15.55
CA THR A 232 -0.22 -21.02 14.51
C THR A 232 -0.20 -19.99 13.38
N LEU A 233 -0.10 -18.69 13.71
CA LEU A 233 0.02 -17.63 12.72
C LEU A 233 1.29 -17.79 11.87
N THR A 234 2.42 -18.08 12.51
CA THR A 234 3.72 -18.30 11.83
C THR A 234 3.69 -19.54 10.93
N THR A 235 3.10 -20.66 11.42
CA THR A 235 2.97 -21.90 10.64
C THR A 235 2.03 -21.70 9.46
N GLY A 236 0.91 -20.97 9.65
CA GLY A 236 0.02 -20.58 8.57
C GLY A 236 0.73 -19.84 7.45
N ALA A 237 1.64 -18.91 7.81
CA ALA A 237 2.42 -18.16 6.83
C ALA A 237 3.51 -19.00 6.13
N ALA A 238 4.17 -19.90 6.87
CA ALA A 238 5.32 -20.67 6.37
C ALA A 238 4.91 -21.93 5.58
N GLU A 239 3.84 -22.59 6.00
CA GLU A 239 3.45 -23.92 5.52
C GLU A 239 2.04 -23.95 4.90
N PHE A 240 1.31 -22.83 4.89
CA PHE A 240 -0.10 -22.75 4.51
C PHE A 240 -0.98 -23.75 5.27
N ASP A 241 -0.63 -24.01 6.54
CA ASP A 241 -1.44 -24.86 7.42
C ASP A 241 -2.50 -24.03 8.15
N PHE A 242 -3.74 -24.17 7.70
CA PHE A 242 -4.91 -23.51 8.25
C PHE A 242 -5.84 -24.53 8.95
N SER A 243 -5.30 -25.66 9.44
CA SER A 243 -6.07 -26.74 10.06
C SER A 243 -6.44 -26.47 11.52
N ASP A 244 -5.78 -25.52 12.20
CA ASP A 244 -6.11 -25.18 13.57
C ASP A 244 -7.52 -24.58 13.68
N PRO A 245 -8.34 -25.02 14.65
CA PRO A 245 -9.70 -24.50 14.84
C PRO A 245 -9.78 -22.99 15.07
N CYS A 246 -8.72 -22.35 15.55
CA CYS A 246 -8.69 -20.90 15.84
C CYS A 246 -9.07 -20.03 14.63
N TRP A 247 -8.79 -20.48 13.42
CA TRP A 247 -9.17 -19.80 12.19
C TRP A 247 -10.69 -19.75 11.99
N VAL A 248 -11.38 -20.82 12.36
CA VAL A 248 -12.85 -20.88 12.33
C VAL A 248 -13.44 -20.10 13.51
N ASP A 249 -12.81 -20.20 14.69
CA ASP A 249 -13.25 -19.47 15.88
C ASP A 249 -13.20 -17.96 15.64
N ALA A 250 -12.14 -17.45 14.99
CA ALA A 250 -12.03 -16.04 14.57
C ALA A 250 -13.20 -15.60 13.67
N GLY A 251 -13.61 -16.46 12.75
CA GLY A 251 -14.79 -16.20 11.90
C GLY A 251 -16.10 -16.22 12.67
N THR A 252 -16.21 -17.08 13.68
CA THR A 252 -17.39 -17.18 14.55
C THR A 252 -17.54 -15.93 15.40
N ASP A 253 -16.46 -15.48 16.04
CA ASP A 253 -16.43 -14.24 16.82
C ASP A 253 -16.78 -13.01 15.95
N LEU A 254 -16.29 -12.97 14.71
CA LEU A 254 -16.65 -11.93 13.76
C LEU A 254 -18.15 -11.96 13.39
N VAL A 255 -18.75 -13.15 13.19
CA VAL A 255 -20.19 -13.28 12.94
C VAL A 255 -21.00 -12.75 14.12
N ASP A 256 -20.61 -13.09 15.34
CA ASP A 256 -21.27 -12.61 16.56
C ASP A 256 -21.15 -11.08 16.69
N PHE A 257 -20.01 -10.51 16.32
CA PHE A 257 -19.83 -9.06 16.27
C PHE A 257 -20.70 -8.39 15.20
N ILE A 258 -20.74 -8.93 13.97
CA ILE A 258 -21.59 -8.43 12.88
C ILE A 258 -23.07 -8.46 13.29
N ALA A 259 -23.50 -9.46 14.06
CA ALA A 259 -24.89 -9.59 14.54
C ALA A 259 -25.32 -8.44 15.49
N THR A 260 -24.37 -7.66 16.03
CA THR A 260 -24.68 -6.42 16.78
C THR A 260 -25.06 -5.25 15.85
N GLU A 261 -24.99 -5.45 14.53
CA GLU A 261 -25.24 -4.43 13.50
C GLU A 261 -24.42 -3.15 13.72
N PRO A 262 -23.08 -3.23 13.77
CA PRO A 262 -22.23 -2.09 14.10
C PRO A 262 -21.99 -1.17 12.89
N PHE A 263 -22.18 -1.68 11.65
CA PHE A 263 -21.76 -1.02 10.43
C PHE A 263 -22.88 -0.18 9.78
N GLN A 264 -22.48 0.77 8.92
CA GLN A 264 -23.41 1.56 8.13
C GLN A 264 -24.19 0.72 7.10
N ASP A 265 -25.36 1.19 6.71
CA ASP A 265 -26.09 0.57 5.60
C ASP A 265 -25.29 0.66 4.30
N GLY A 266 -25.31 -0.43 3.51
CA GLY A 266 -24.68 -0.46 2.20
C GLY A 266 -23.15 -0.64 2.23
N PHE A 267 -22.56 -0.98 3.35
CA PHE A 267 -21.11 -1.10 3.55
C PHE A 267 -20.41 -2.01 2.53
N LEU A 268 -21.09 -3.03 2.01
CA LEU A 268 -20.54 -3.93 0.98
C LEU A 268 -20.15 -3.23 -0.33
N GLY A 269 -20.73 -2.07 -0.61
CA GLY A 269 -20.40 -1.25 -1.78
C GLY A 269 -19.70 0.06 -1.44
N THR A 270 -19.41 0.30 -0.16
CA THR A 270 -18.77 1.54 0.29
C THR A 270 -17.27 1.46 -0.01
N PRO A 271 -16.67 2.48 -0.66
CA PRO A 271 -15.22 2.57 -0.83
C PRO A 271 -14.54 2.88 0.51
N ALA A 272 -13.22 2.60 0.62
CA ALA A 272 -12.48 2.84 1.85
C ALA A 272 -12.09 4.31 2.03
N GLN A 273 -11.42 4.91 1.03
CA GLN A 273 -10.62 6.10 1.24
C GLN A 273 -10.94 7.24 0.27
N THR A 274 -11.89 7.05 -0.65
CA THR A 274 -12.13 8.02 -1.73
C THR A 274 -13.51 8.65 -1.65
N GLY A 275 -13.51 9.96 -1.43
CA GLY A 275 -14.73 10.80 -1.39
C GLY A 275 -15.48 10.75 -0.06
N ALA A 276 -16.39 11.71 0.13
CA ALA A 276 -17.13 11.90 1.38
C ALA A 276 -18.04 10.71 1.78
N GLY A 277 -18.39 9.84 0.81
CA GLY A 277 -19.18 8.62 1.05
C GLY A 277 -18.35 7.37 1.31
N SER A 278 -17.02 7.46 1.37
CA SER A 278 -16.15 6.38 1.81
C SER A 278 -16.22 6.17 3.33
N SER A 279 -15.72 5.05 3.84
CA SER A 279 -15.68 4.83 5.29
C SER A 279 -14.87 5.92 6.01
N ALA A 280 -13.69 6.28 5.48
CA ALA A 280 -12.90 7.39 6.00
C ALA A 280 -13.63 8.75 5.88
N GLY A 281 -14.35 8.98 4.76
CA GLY A 281 -15.15 10.18 4.56
C GLY A 281 -16.34 10.28 5.53
N MET A 282 -16.98 9.17 5.87
CA MET A 282 -18.03 9.13 6.88
C MET A 282 -17.50 9.49 8.26
N LEU A 283 -16.32 9.01 8.65
CA LEU A 283 -15.64 9.41 9.88
C LEU A 283 -15.27 10.90 9.86
N ALA A 284 -14.62 11.36 8.78
CA ALA A 284 -14.19 12.74 8.59
C ALA A 284 -15.34 13.76 8.73
N ASN A 285 -16.54 13.39 8.29
CA ASN A 285 -17.72 14.25 8.29
C ASN A 285 -18.71 13.93 9.43
N GLY A 286 -18.31 13.16 10.43
CA GLY A 286 -19.11 12.86 11.62
C GLY A 286 -20.37 12.03 11.35
N GLN A 287 -20.40 11.29 10.24
CA GLN A 287 -21.50 10.39 9.89
C GLN A 287 -21.36 9.01 10.54
N ALA A 288 -20.13 8.62 10.88
CA ALA A 288 -19.81 7.45 11.68
C ALA A 288 -18.87 7.82 12.84
N ALA A 289 -18.95 7.07 13.92
CA ALA A 289 -18.17 7.36 15.12
C ALA A 289 -16.77 6.71 15.08
N MET A 290 -16.61 5.60 14.39
CA MET A 290 -15.34 4.84 14.33
C MET A 290 -15.08 4.28 12.95
N GLU A 291 -13.80 3.97 12.70
CA GLU A 291 -13.30 3.16 11.59
C GLU A 291 -12.11 2.33 12.06
N LEU A 292 -12.08 1.03 11.75
CA LEU A 292 -10.90 0.19 11.93
C LEU A 292 -10.01 0.36 10.72
N MET A 293 -8.80 0.92 10.89
CA MET A 293 -7.91 1.27 9.79
C MET A 293 -6.46 1.40 10.24
N GLY A 294 -5.54 1.27 9.28
CA GLY A 294 -4.11 1.39 9.51
C GLY A 294 -3.64 2.82 9.85
N HIS A 295 -2.35 2.92 10.13
CA HIS A 295 -1.70 4.15 10.60
C HIS A 295 -1.74 5.34 9.62
N TRP A 296 -2.02 5.12 8.35
CA TRP A 296 -2.14 6.19 7.32
C TRP A 296 -3.45 6.99 7.42
N ASN A 297 -4.42 6.53 8.20
CA ASN A 297 -5.80 7.04 8.12
C ASN A 297 -5.96 8.47 8.64
N ALA A 298 -5.04 8.97 9.45
CA ALA A 298 -5.06 10.38 9.89
C ALA A 298 -5.02 11.33 8.68
N GLY A 299 -4.08 11.12 7.77
CA GLY A 299 -3.95 11.91 6.56
C GLY A 299 -5.12 11.73 5.59
N VAL A 300 -5.65 10.51 5.48
CA VAL A 300 -6.83 10.23 4.64
C VAL A 300 -8.07 10.95 5.17
N VAL A 301 -8.35 10.84 6.47
CA VAL A 301 -9.47 11.54 7.13
C VAL A 301 -9.31 13.04 6.98
N GLY A 302 -8.10 13.58 7.23
CA GLY A 302 -7.82 15.00 7.05
C GLY A 302 -8.13 15.48 5.64
N GLY A 303 -7.66 14.79 4.61
CA GLY A 303 -7.92 15.13 3.21
C GLY A 303 -9.39 15.01 2.76
N LEU A 304 -10.26 14.44 3.60
CA LEU A 304 -11.70 14.30 3.33
C LEU A 304 -12.57 15.26 4.16
N THR A 305 -11.97 16.12 4.98
CA THR A 305 -12.62 17.23 5.65
C THR A 305 -12.73 18.43 4.72
N PRO A 306 -13.65 19.39 4.98
CA PRO A 306 -13.81 20.58 4.13
C PRO A 306 -12.63 21.55 4.10
N ASP A 307 -11.79 21.53 5.14
CA ASP A 307 -10.59 22.37 5.30
C ASP A 307 -9.28 21.61 5.00
N GLU A 308 -9.38 20.32 4.64
CA GLU A 308 -8.26 19.44 4.33
C GLU A 308 -7.24 19.31 5.48
N GLU A 309 -7.70 19.47 6.73
CA GLU A 309 -6.90 19.32 7.94
C GLU A 309 -7.37 18.12 8.77
N VAL A 310 -6.45 17.49 9.51
CA VAL A 310 -6.80 16.43 10.48
C VAL A 310 -7.66 17.04 11.58
N PRO A 311 -8.92 16.59 11.76
CA PRO A 311 -9.84 17.25 12.69
C PRO A 311 -9.44 17.02 14.15
N GLU A 312 -9.59 18.05 15.00
CA GLU A 312 -9.27 17.99 16.44
C GLU A 312 -10.05 16.91 17.18
N PHE A 313 -11.23 16.55 16.67
CA PHE A 313 -12.04 15.48 17.28
C PHE A 313 -11.48 14.08 17.00
N LEU A 314 -10.56 13.92 16.03
CA LEU A 314 -10.01 12.60 15.72
C LEU A 314 -9.18 12.07 16.88
N GLY A 315 -9.40 10.80 17.23
CA GLY A 315 -8.63 10.05 18.19
C GLY A 315 -8.29 8.69 17.66
N TRP A 316 -7.40 7.98 18.37
CA TRP A 316 -7.00 6.62 18.03
C TRP A 316 -6.92 5.74 19.29
N PHE A 317 -7.25 4.45 19.15
CA PHE A 317 -6.99 3.41 20.15
C PHE A 317 -6.74 2.06 19.48
N PRO A 318 -5.91 1.16 20.09
CA PRO A 318 -5.63 -0.15 19.52
C PRO A 318 -6.88 -1.03 19.49
N PHE A 319 -6.86 -2.10 18.67
CA PHE A 319 -7.94 -3.08 18.67
C PHE A 319 -8.12 -3.66 20.08
N PRO A 320 -9.37 -3.71 20.60
CA PRO A 320 -9.63 -4.17 21.96
C PRO A 320 -9.32 -5.64 22.17
N ALA A 321 -8.82 -6.00 23.35
CA ALA A 321 -8.55 -7.38 23.71
C ALA A 321 -9.83 -8.25 23.69
N ILE A 322 -9.68 -9.49 23.25
CA ILE A 322 -10.74 -10.51 23.29
C ILE A 322 -10.50 -11.39 24.51
N GLU A 323 -11.40 -11.30 25.51
CA GLU A 323 -11.23 -12.01 26.77
C GLU A 323 -11.31 -13.53 26.58
N GLY A 324 -10.31 -14.25 27.10
CA GLY A 324 -10.27 -15.70 27.05
C GLY A 324 -9.76 -16.29 25.73
N ALA A 325 -9.43 -15.47 24.75
CA ALA A 325 -8.81 -15.89 23.51
C ALA A 325 -7.37 -16.40 23.74
N ALA A 326 -6.90 -17.29 22.86
CA ALA A 326 -5.59 -17.95 22.99
C ALA A 326 -4.42 -17.13 22.44
N GLY A 327 -4.69 -16.10 21.64
CA GLY A 327 -3.69 -15.24 21.02
C GLY A 327 -3.00 -14.31 22.03
N ASP A 328 -1.94 -13.65 21.59
CA ASP A 328 -1.22 -12.70 22.43
C ASP A 328 -1.97 -11.36 22.48
N ALA A 329 -2.44 -10.98 23.66
CA ALA A 329 -3.18 -9.74 23.87
C ALA A 329 -2.36 -8.46 23.59
N ASN A 330 -1.02 -8.56 23.50
CA ASN A 330 -0.14 -7.44 23.18
C ASN A 330 0.39 -7.50 21.74
N ALA A 331 -0.06 -8.47 20.96
CA ALA A 331 0.24 -8.48 19.52
C ALA A 331 -0.52 -7.35 18.81
N ALA A 332 0.05 -6.84 17.73
CA ALA A 332 -0.61 -5.86 16.87
C ALA A 332 -0.69 -6.39 15.43
N LEU A 333 -1.78 -6.07 14.76
CA LEU A 333 -1.88 -6.21 13.31
C LEU A 333 -1.30 -4.95 12.68
N GLY A 334 -0.47 -5.11 11.67
CA GLY A 334 0.15 -3.95 11.03
C GLY A 334 0.98 -4.32 9.82
N GLY A 335 1.79 -3.39 9.43
CA GLY A 335 2.67 -3.54 8.28
C GLY A 335 3.08 -2.19 7.76
N GLY A 336 3.58 -2.16 6.55
CA GLY A 336 4.00 -0.93 5.92
C GLY A 336 3.95 -1.06 4.41
N ASP A 337 4.11 0.08 3.77
CA ASP A 337 4.25 0.21 2.35
C ASP A 337 5.70 0.52 2.00
N GLY A 338 6.20 -0.14 0.98
CA GLY A 338 7.54 0.05 0.47
C GLY A 338 7.56 0.22 -1.04
N PHE A 339 8.70 0.60 -1.56
CA PHE A 339 8.94 0.62 -2.99
C PHE A 339 10.05 -0.37 -3.35
N GLY A 340 9.94 -0.95 -4.55
CA GLY A 340 10.94 -1.80 -5.16
C GLY A 340 11.15 -1.43 -6.62
N CYS A 341 12.32 -1.73 -7.16
CA CYS A 341 12.61 -1.55 -8.58
C CYS A 341 12.35 -2.84 -9.34
N SER A 342 11.76 -2.74 -10.54
CA SER A 342 11.65 -3.89 -11.44
C SER A 342 13.03 -4.41 -11.84
N ALA A 343 13.11 -5.69 -12.19
CA ALA A 343 14.40 -6.33 -12.51
C ALA A 343 15.15 -5.66 -13.67
N ASP A 344 14.41 -5.08 -14.61
CA ASP A 344 14.95 -4.42 -15.80
C ASP A 344 15.00 -2.89 -15.69
N ALA A 345 14.69 -2.33 -14.48
CA ALA A 345 14.72 -0.89 -14.26
C ALA A 345 16.11 -0.30 -14.44
N PRO A 346 16.22 0.96 -14.91
CA PRO A 346 17.50 1.64 -15.00
C PRO A 346 18.08 1.87 -13.59
N PRO A 347 19.42 1.98 -13.43
CA PRO A 347 20.06 2.19 -12.12
C PRO A 347 19.51 3.40 -11.35
N GLN A 348 19.03 4.42 -12.04
CA GLN A 348 18.41 5.62 -11.47
C GLN A 348 17.12 5.31 -10.68
N CYS A 349 16.50 4.13 -10.88
CA CYS A 349 15.38 3.67 -10.05
C CYS A 349 15.83 3.51 -8.59
N ALA A 350 16.96 2.85 -8.35
CA ALA A 350 17.52 2.71 -7.00
C ALA A 350 17.94 4.06 -6.41
N ASP A 351 18.47 4.99 -7.23
CA ASP A 351 18.80 6.35 -6.80
C ASP A 351 17.54 7.12 -6.36
N LEU A 352 16.43 7.01 -7.12
CA LEU A 352 15.13 7.61 -6.74
C LEU A 352 14.61 7.00 -5.44
N LEU A 353 14.68 5.69 -5.29
CA LEU A 353 14.28 5.01 -4.05
C LEU A 353 15.13 5.49 -2.86
N ALA A 354 16.45 5.61 -3.03
CA ALA A 354 17.32 6.15 -1.99
C ALA A 354 16.96 7.61 -1.65
N TYR A 355 16.58 8.42 -2.63
CA TYR A 355 16.12 9.79 -2.40
C TYR A 355 14.80 9.83 -1.62
N ILE A 356 13.81 9.01 -1.99
CA ILE A 356 12.55 8.85 -1.23
C ILE A 356 12.82 8.50 0.24
N MET A 357 13.84 7.70 0.50
CA MET A 357 14.24 7.24 1.83
C MET A 357 15.23 8.20 2.53
N SER A 358 15.56 9.33 1.94
CA SER A 358 16.40 10.33 2.61
C SER A 358 15.70 10.90 3.86
N GLU A 359 16.48 11.27 4.87
CA GLU A 359 15.91 11.83 6.11
C GLU A 359 15.07 13.09 5.84
N GLU A 360 15.44 13.90 4.84
CA GLU A 360 14.73 15.10 4.44
C GLU A 360 13.33 14.78 3.91
N VAL A 361 13.22 13.88 2.93
CA VAL A 361 11.93 13.44 2.35
C VAL A 361 11.08 12.72 3.40
N GLN A 362 11.69 11.86 4.21
CA GLN A 362 10.97 11.15 5.27
C GLN A 362 10.46 12.10 6.39
N LYS A 363 11.12 13.23 6.64
CA LYS A 363 10.59 14.29 7.52
C LYS A 363 9.39 15.01 6.90
N GLU A 364 9.43 15.30 5.60
CA GLU A 364 8.28 15.89 4.90
C GLU A 364 7.09 14.92 4.91
N PHE A 365 7.33 13.62 4.67
CA PHE A 365 6.33 12.58 4.78
C PHE A 365 5.71 12.52 6.19
N ALA A 366 6.51 12.51 7.25
CA ALA A 366 6.03 12.49 8.63
C ALA A 366 5.22 13.75 8.99
N ALA A 367 5.72 14.93 8.61
CA ALA A 367 5.07 16.22 8.87
C ALA A 367 3.73 16.36 8.12
N SER A 368 3.57 15.67 6.99
CA SER A 368 2.30 15.67 6.24
C SER A 368 1.18 14.88 6.93
N GLY A 369 1.49 14.08 7.96
CA GLY A 369 0.50 13.21 8.62
C GLY A 369 0.13 11.97 7.80
N SER A 370 0.88 11.65 6.73
CA SER A 370 0.56 10.52 5.84
C SER A 370 0.90 9.14 6.44
N GLY A 371 1.65 9.10 7.55
CA GLY A 371 2.03 7.85 8.21
C GLY A 371 3.26 7.98 9.10
N ILE A 372 3.79 6.84 9.53
CA ILE A 372 4.94 6.75 10.43
C ILE A 372 6.18 6.45 9.59
N PRO A 373 7.19 7.34 9.56
CA PRO A 373 8.39 7.14 8.76
C PRO A 373 9.24 6.00 9.33
N THR A 374 9.90 5.26 8.45
CA THR A 374 10.79 4.16 8.86
C THR A 374 12.21 4.62 9.14
N VAL A 375 12.62 5.78 8.63
CA VAL A 375 13.92 6.38 8.92
C VAL A 375 13.90 7.02 10.31
N PRO A 376 14.72 6.54 11.28
CA PRO A 376 14.63 6.99 12.67
C PRO A 376 14.83 8.50 12.86
N GLY A 377 15.70 9.12 12.05
CA GLY A 377 15.93 10.58 12.09
C GLY A 377 14.70 11.42 11.73
N ALA A 378 13.75 10.84 11.01
CA ALA A 378 12.53 11.52 10.58
C ALA A 378 11.37 11.43 11.60
N GLN A 379 11.42 10.52 12.56
CA GLN A 379 10.35 10.36 13.57
C GLN A 379 10.11 11.63 14.40
N SER A 380 11.13 12.47 14.57
CA SER A 380 11.00 13.76 15.29
C SER A 380 10.10 14.77 14.57
N ALA A 381 9.79 14.56 13.29
CA ALA A 381 8.87 15.38 12.50
C ALA A 381 7.42 14.89 12.54
N LEU A 382 7.13 13.82 13.29
CA LEU A 382 5.79 13.30 13.49
C LEU A 382 5.04 14.18 14.50
N GLU A 383 4.26 15.14 14.00
CA GLU A 383 3.57 16.15 14.84
C GLU A 383 2.16 15.71 15.25
N ASP A 384 1.49 14.88 14.46
CA ASP A 384 0.13 14.40 14.77
C ASP A 384 0.12 13.55 16.05
N PRO A 385 -0.68 13.94 17.08
CA PRO A 385 -0.70 13.23 18.37
C PRO A 385 -1.27 11.82 18.27
N ASN A 386 -2.15 11.54 17.30
CA ASN A 386 -2.70 10.21 17.10
C ASN A 386 -1.65 9.29 16.47
N LEU A 387 -0.90 9.77 15.48
CA LEU A 387 0.21 9.01 14.91
C LEU A 387 1.33 8.76 15.94
N GLN A 388 1.55 9.70 16.87
CA GLN A 388 2.46 9.47 18.00
C GLN A 388 1.94 8.34 18.91
N MET A 389 0.62 8.26 19.17
CA MET A 389 0.02 7.15 19.93
C MET A 389 0.14 5.83 19.17
N VAL A 390 -0.05 5.82 17.84
CA VAL A 390 0.16 4.62 17.00
C VAL A 390 1.63 4.16 17.09
N ALA A 391 2.59 5.07 16.97
CA ALA A 391 4.02 4.77 17.10
C ALA A 391 4.38 4.24 18.50
N GLU A 392 3.76 4.78 19.57
CA GLU A 392 3.89 4.27 20.92
C GLU A 392 3.30 2.86 21.05
N GLY A 393 2.12 2.61 20.47
CA GLY A 393 1.49 1.29 20.40
C GLY A 393 2.38 0.27 19.69
N LEU A 394 2.94 0.64 18.52
CA LEU A 394 3.90 -0.17 17.78
C LEU A 394 5.12 -0.54 18.65
N SER A 395 5.67 0.40 19.39
CA SER A 395 6.84 0.17 20.26
C SER A 395 6.56 -0.77 21.44
N LYS A 396 5.30 -0.91 21.85
CA LYS A 396 4.85 -1.77 22.95
C LYS A 396 4.35 -3.13 22.50
N ALA A 397 4.09 -3.31 21.21
CA ALA A 397 3.63 -4.58 20.67
C ALA A 397 4.66 -5.69 20.93
N SER A 398 4.20 -6.85 21.40
CA SER A 398 5.04 -8.04 21.59
C SER A 398 5.59 -8.57 20.28
N PHE A 399 4.77 -8.50 19.22
CA PHE A 399 5.14 -8.66 17.82
C PHE A 399 4.09 -7.96 16.94
N VAL A 400 4.45 -7.73 15.69
CA VAL A 400 3.52 -7.23 14.67
C VAL A 400 3.28 -8.34 13.65
N GLN A 401 2.02 -8.77 13.57
CA GLN A 401 1.56 -9.64 12.49
C GLN A 401 1.30 -8.78 11.25
N LEU A 402 1.91 -9.13 10.12
CA LEU A 402 1.59 -8.49 8.83
C LEU A 402 0.14 -8.77 8.44
N TRP A 403 -0.46 -7.86 7.67
CA TRP A 403 -1.78 -8.12 7.08
C TRP A 403 -1.78 -9.46 6.36
N LEU A 404 -2.75 -10.32 6.71
CA LEU A 404 -2.69 -11.73 6.34
C LEU A 404 -2.77 -11.94 4.83
N ASP A 405 -3.40 -11.03 4.09
CA ASP A 405 -3.48 -11.13 2.64
C ASP A 405 -2.14 -10.87 1.94
N THR A 406 -1.31 -10.00 2.49
CA THR A 406 0.06 -9.80 2.00
C THR A 406 0.99 -10.91 2.50
N GLU A 407 0.82 -11.34 3.75
CA GLU A 407 1.64 -12.41 4.36
C GLU A 407 1.49 -13.74 3.63
N TYR A 408 0.25 -14.10 3.25
CA TYR A 408 -0.01 -15.37 2.56
C TYR A 408 0.17 -15.30 1.04
N GLY A 409 0.49 -14.12 0.49
CA GLY A 409 0.66 -13.89 -0.94
C GLY A 409 -0.66 -13.74 -1.71
N THR A 410 -0.55 -13.33 -2.97
CA THR A 410 -1.69 -12.89 -3.77
C THR A 410 -2.78 -13.96 -3.93
N THR A 411 -2.40 -15.22 -4.15
CA THR A 411 -3.35 -16.31 -4.42
C THR A 411 -4.21 -16.64 -3.19
N VAL A 412 -3.58 -16.88 -2.06
CA VAL A 412 -4.28 -17.22 -0.81
C VAL A 412 -4.97 -16.00 -0.22
N GLY A 413 -4.30 -14.84 -0.23
CA GLY A 413 -4.85 -13.58 0.27
C GLY A 413 -6.14 -13.16 -0.44
N ASN A 414 -6.19 -13.24 -1.77
CA ASN A 414 -7.41 -12.94 -2.52
C ASN A 414 -8.56 -13.91 -2.18
N ALA A 415 -8.28 -15.21 -2.11
CA ALA A 415 -9.29 -16.22 -1.78
C ALA A 415 -9.86 -16.02 -0.37
N MET A 416 -9.00 -15.65 0.59
CA MET A 416 -9.35 -15.30 1.96
C MET A 416 -10.23 -14.05 2.00
N ASN A 417 -9.81 -12.94 1.38
CA ASN A 417 -10.57 -11.69 1.37
C ASN A 417 -11.95 -11.86 0.74
N GLU A 418 -12.08 -12.63 -0.34
CA GLU A 418 -13.37 -12.97 -0.94
C GLU A 418 -14.25 -13.80 0.01
N GLY A 419 -13.66 -14.75 0.73
CA GLY A 419 -14.36 -15.55 1.74
C GLY A 419 -14.91 -14.68 2.87
N ILE A 420 -14.10 -13.73 3.35
CA ILE A 420 -14.48 -12.82 4.42
C ILE A 420 -15.61 -11.87 3.98
N VAL A 421 -15.51 -11.28 2.78
CA VAL A 421 -16.59 -10.41 2.26
C VAL A 421 -17.89 -11.20 2.07
N ASN A 422 -17.83 -12.48 1.66
CA ASN A 422 -19.00 -13.34 1.61
C ASN A 422 -19.59 -13.57 3.01
N LEU A 423 -18.77 -13.72 4.04
CA LEU A 423 -19.22 -13.81 5.44
C LEU A 423 -19.98 -12.54 5.85
N PHE A 424 -19.41 -11.34 5.57
CA PHE A 424 -20.07 -10.06 5.82
C PHE A 424 -21.40 -9.89 5.09
N ALA A 425 -21.50 -10.47 3.89
CA ALA A 425 -22.73 -10.45 3.09
C ALA A 425 -23.78 -11.49 3.57
N GLY A 426 -23.47 -12.32 4.57
CA GLY A 426 -24.32 -13.41 5.02
C GLY A 426 -24.43 -14.58 4.01
N ASN A 427 -23.49 -14.68 3.07
CA ASN A 427 -23.46 -15.68 2.01
C ASN A 427 -22.37 -16.76 2.20
N GLY A 428 -21.63 -16.72 3.31
CA GLY A 428 -20.54 -17.62 3.65
C GLY A 428 -20.54 -17.98 5.13
N THR A 429 -19.74 -18.97 5.49
CA THR A 429 -19.50 -19.40 6.87
C THR A 429 -18.02 -19.22 7.24
N PRO A 430 -17.65 -19.24 8.54
CA PRO A 430 -16.25 -19.27 8.96
C PRO A 430 -15.43 -20.39 8.31
N GLU A 431 -16.01 -21.58 8.17
CA GLU A 431 -15.36 -22.74 7.53
C GLU A 431 -15.12 -22.51 6.04
N ASP A 432 -16.00 -21.74 5.37
CA ASP A 432 -15.82 -21.41 3.95
C ASP A 432 -14.57 -20.52 3.73
N ILE A 433 -14.24 -19.64 4.66
CA ILE A 433 -13.01 -18.83 4.60
C ILE A 433 -11.80 -19.76 4.62
N VAL A 434 -11.70 -20.62 5.64
CA VAL A 434 -10.59 -21.55 5.83
C VAL A 434 -10.47 -22.51 4.64
N LYS A 435 -11.58 -23.02 4.17
CA LYS A 435 -11.60 -23.91 2.98
C LYS A 435 -11.06 -23.19 1.73
N ARG A 436 -11.44 -21.93 1.50
CA ARG A 436 -10.94 -21.16 0.36
C ARG A 436 -9.43 -20.93 0.46
N MET A 437 -8.92 -20.65 1.66
CA MET A 437 -7.48 -20.51 1.90
C MET A 437 -6.73 -21.80 1.59
N GLN A 438 -7.22 -22.95 2.09
CA GLN A 438 -6.65 -24.29 1.83
C GLN A 438 -6.70 -24.66 0.34
N ASP A 439 -7.87 -24.46 -0.31
CA ASP A 439 -8.04 -24.75 -1.74
C ASP A 439 -7.07 -23.89 -2.59
N ALA A 440 -6.90 -22.62 -2.25
CA ALA A 440 -5.98 -21.72 -2.94
C ALA A 440 -4.52 -22.13 -2.72
N ALA A 441 -4.13 -22.44 -1.49
CA ALA A 441 -2.78 -22.91 -1.15
C ALA A 441 -2.41 -24.21 -1.88
N ALA A 442 -3.38 -25.09 -2.09
CA ALA A 442 -3.16 -26.34 -2.83
C ALA A 442 -2.86 -26.13 -4.34
N THR A 443 -2.98 -24.92 -4.86
CA THR A 443 -2.66 -24.58 -6.26
C THR A 443 -1.24 -24.02 -6.43
N LEU A 444 -0.56 -23.71 -5.35
CA LEU A 444 0.83 -23.23 -5.32
C LEU A 444 1.82 -24.38 -5.41
#